data_b4aaca023be46d6fd385f1005f23774c
#
_entry.id   b4aaca023be46d6fd385f1005f23774c
#
_cell.length_a   1.000
_cell.length_b   1.000
_cell.length_c   1.000
_cell.angle_alpha   90.00
_cell.angle_beta   90.00
_cell.angle_gamma   90.00
#
_symmetry.space_group_name_H-M   'P 1'
#
loop_
_entity.id
_entity.type
_entity.pdbx_description
1 polymer ?
#
loop_
_entity_poly.entity_id
_entity_poly.type
_entity_poly.pdbx_seq_one_letter_code
_entity_poly.pdbx_strand_id
1 'polypeptide(L)'
;VPLTTRIHEGLIFSNRDQRSLLDKMVTLLLSLTRSWEQPVLLVADAYYASRKVILPLLKYGHHLITRARINTVAYFPASRPSKPRRGRPQVYGKKVRLRDLAEEMSQFKTAPSPIDDDNTRVQYRCIDLLWRPVGKLVRFVIVRHPQRGTIFLMATDTTLDPLHILMLYSHRFKIEVGFKQALHVLGSYAYHFWMLDMTPIRARSGNQHLHMKDDLYRQQVRRKMNAYHL
;
A
#
# COMPACT_ATOMS: atom_id res chain seq x y z
N VAL A 1 -15.99 9.17 0.06
CA VAL A 1 -16.62 9.15 1.39
C VAL A 1 -15.81 8.22 2.28
N PRO A 2 -15.39 8.65 3.49
CA PRO A 2 -14.78 7.76 4.48
C PRO A 2 -15.78 6.68 4.89
N LEU A 3 -15.40 5.41 4.81
CA LEU A 3 -16.26 4.28 5.19
C LEU A 3 -16.07 3.89 6.66
N THR A 4 -14.83 3.96 7.13
CA THR A 4 -14.50 3.63 8.51
C THR A 4 -13.14 4.21 8.89
N THR A 5 -12.98 4.49 10.17
CA THR A 5 -11.72 4.91 10.78
C THR A 5 -11.48 4.15 12.07
N ARG A 6 -10.23 3.96 12.45
CA ARG A 6 -9.87 3.39 13.75
C ARG A 6 -8.63 4.09 14.30
N ILE A 7 -8.75 4.54 15.53
CA ILE A 7 -7.62 5.14 16.24
C ILE A 7 -6.61 4.05 16.59
N HIS A 8 -5.35 4.30 16.26
CA HIS A 8 -4.25 3.43 16.61
C HIS A 8 -3.47 4.02 17.79
N GLU A 9 -3.65 3.43 18.94
CA GLU A 9 -2.95 3.87 20.16
C GLU A 9 -1.44 3.58 20.16
N GLY A 10 -0.96 2.80 19.18
CA GLY A 10 0.44 2.38 19.12
C GLY A 10 0.82 1.33 20.15
N LEU A 11 2.08 0.93 20.14
CA LEU A 11 2.66 -0.01 21.13
C LEU A 11 2.87 0.66 22.50
N ILE A 12 2.74 1.98 22.55
CA ILE A 12 2.97 2.79 23.74
C ILE A 12 2.02 2.43 24.89
N PHE A 13 0.75 2.13 24.54
CA PHE A 13 -0.30 1.90 25.53
C PHE A 13 -0.68 0.42 25.67
N SER A 14 -0.24 -0.42 24.76
CA SER A 14 -0.57 -1.84 24.81
C SER A 14 0.55 -2.68 24.18
N ASN A 15 1.37 -3.28 25.03
CA ASN A 15 2.31 -4.33 24.62
C ASN A 15 1.61 -5.68 24.36
N ARG A 16 0.30 -5.79 24.58
CA ARG A 16 -0.50 -7.00 24.33
C ARG A 16 -0.84 -7.19 22.86
N ASP A 17 -1.02 -6.10 22.12
CA ASP A 17 -1.33 -6.15 20.69
C ASP A 17 -0.06 -6.00 19.84
N GLN A 18 0.55 -7.13 19.51
CA GLN A 18 1.76 -7.19 18.70
C GLN A 18 1.50 -7.05 17.20
N ARG A 19 0.25 -6.83 16.77
CA ARG A 19 -0.08 -6.63 15.37
C ARG A 19 0.55 -5.33 14.83
N SER A 20 1.19 -5.43 13.66
CA SER A 20 1.68 -4.25 12.97
C SER A 20 0.52 -3.40 12.42
N LEU A 21 0.82 -2.15 12.02
CA LEU A 21 -0.17 -1.28 11.34
C LEU A 21 -0.79 -1.95 10.12
N LEU A 22 0.01 -2.72 9.35
CA LEU A 22 -0.49 -3.47 8.21
C LEU A 22 -1.48 -4.56 8.62
N ASP A 23 -1.21 -5.29 9.70
CA ASP A 23 -2.13 -6.32 10.21
C ASP A 23 -3.45 -5.69 10.69
N LYS A 24 -3.37 -4.52 11.36
CA LYS A 24 -4.55 -3.77 11.81
C LYS A 24 -5.39 -3.25 10.65
N MET A 25 -4.74 -2.71 9.62
CA MET A 25 -5.42 -2.26 8.39
C MET A 25 -6.13 -3.42 7.70
N VAL A 26 -5.46 -4.56 7.53
CA VAL A 26 -6.07 -5.76 6.93
C VAL A 26 -7.28 -6.23 7.75
N THR A 27 -7.16 -6.27 9.09
CA THR A 27 -8.27 -6.62 9.96
C THR A 27 -9.46 -5.66 9.77
N LEU A 28 -9.19 -4.36 9.71
CA LEU A 28 -10.23 -3.35 9.50
C LEU A 28 -10.92 -3.52 8.14
N LEU A 29 -10.15 -3.70 7.07
CA LEU A 29 -10.69 -3.92 5.72
C LEU A 29 -11.54 -5.18 5.66
N LEU A 30 -11.03 -6.30 6.16
CA LEU A 30 -11.76 -7.57 6.15
C LEU A 30 -13.02 -7.54 7.03
N SER A 31 -13.01 -6.77 8.13
CA SER A 31 -14.22 -6.58 8.93
C SER A 31 -15.28 -5.76 8.20
N LEU A 32 -14.86 -4.75 7.45
CA LEU A 32 -15.75 -3.91 6.64
C LEU A 32 -16.36 -4.70 5.47
N THR A 33 -15.54 -5.52 4.79
CA THR A 33 -15.96 -6.25 3.58
C THR A 33 -16.63 -7.59 3.86
N ARG A 34 -16.71 -7.98 5.12
CA ARG A 34 -17.25 -9.30 5.52
C ARG A 34 -18.67 -9.59 5.03
N SER A 35 -19.51 -8.55 4.97
CA SER A 35 -20.90 -8.65 4.49
C SER A 35 -21.06 -8.39 3.00
N TRP A 36 -19.96 -8.09 2.30
CA TRP A 36 -20.01 -7.79 0.88
C TRP A 36 -19.90 -9.07 0.05
N GLU A 37 -20.81 -9.27 -0.87
CA GLU A 37 -20.82 -10.43 -1.77
C GLU A 37 -19.76 -10.34 -2.86
N GLN A 38 -19.36 -9.13 -3.22
CA GLN A 38 -18.42 -8.87 -4.29
C GLN A 38 -16.97 -8.76 -3.80
N PRO A 39 -16.00 -9.26 -4.57
CA PRO A 39 -14.60 -9.05 -4.27
C PRO A 39 -14.23 -7.56 -4.34
N VAL A 40 -13.31 -7.15 -3.47
CA VAL A 40 -12.86 -5.76 -3.37
C VAL A 40 -11.51 -5.61 -4.04
N LEU A 41 -11.34 -4.54 -4.80
CA LEU A 41 -10.06 -4.08 -5.31
C LEU A 41 -9.58 -2.90 -4.46
N LEU A 42 -8.62 -3.17 -3.58
CA LEU A 42 -7.98 -2.14 -2.76
C LEU A 42 -6.96 -1.38 -3.60
N VAL A 43 -7.04 -0.05 -3.57
CA VAL A 43 -6.00 0.83 -4.13
C VAL A 43 -5.25 1.49 -2.97
N ALA A 44 -3.96 1.23 -2.87
CA ALA A 44 -3.17 1.66 -1.71
C ALA A 44 -1.77 2.12 -2.08
N ASP A 45 -1.08 2.80 -1.16
CA ASP A 45 0.27 3.29 -1.35
C ASP A 45 1.31 2.16 -1.32
N ALA A 46 2.54 2.45 -1.74
CA ALA A 46 3.68 1.52 -1.77
C ALA A 46 3.98 0.84 -0.42
N TYR A 47 3.60 1.47 0.69
CA TYR A 47 3.72 0.89 2.04
C TYR A 47 2.94 -0.43 2.18
N TYR A 48 1.83 -0.56 1.46
CA TYR A 48 0.96 -1.73 1.49
C TYR A 48 1.40 -2.85 0.52
N ALA A 49 2.46 -2.64 -0.27
CA ALA A 49 3.09 -3.68 -1.09
C ALA A 49 3.81 -4.70 -0.20
N SER A 50 3.06 -5.50 0.54
CA SER A 50 3.57 -6.41 1.57
C SER A 50 2.84 -7.75 1.54
N ARG A 51 3.59 -8.82 1.84
CA ARG A 51 3.02 -10.15 2.06
C ARG A 51 1.89 -10.15 3.10
N LYS A 52 2.05 -9.35 4.17
CA LYS A 52 1.08 -9.22 5.25
C LYS A 52 -0.27 -8.67 4.79
N VAL A 53 -0.28 -7.88 3.73
CA VAL A 53 -1.49 -7.33 3.13
C VAL A 53 -2.03 -8.25 2.05
N ILE A 54 -1.18 -8.63 1.10
CA ILE A 54 -1.61 -9.30 -0.13
C ILE A 54 -2.14 -10.71 0.13
N LEU A 55 -1.45 -11.52 0.97
CA LEU A 55 -1.90 -12.90 1.18
C LEU A 55 -3.27 -12.99 1.87
N PRO A 56 -3.57 -12.21 2.93
CA PRO A 56 -4.92 -12.19 3.48
C PRO A 56 -5.98 -11.72 2.48
N LEU A 57 -5.70 -10.67 1.70
CA LEU A 57 -6.65 -10.20 0.69
C LEU A 57 -6.98 -11.29 -0.32
N LEU A 58 -5.96 -11.92 -0.90
CA LEU A 58 -6.14 -13.00 -1.87
C LEU A 58 -6.86 -14.22 -1.29
N LYS A 59 -6.71 -14.48 0.02
CA LYS A 59 -7.42 -15.57 0.70
C LYS A 59 -8.93 -15.35 0.69
N TYR A 60 -9.38 -14.10 0.72
CA TYR A 60 -10.80 -13.72 0.69
C TYR A 60 -11.27 -13.27 -0.70
N GLY A 61 -10.48 -13.53 -1.75
CA GLY A 61 -10.83 -13.16 -3.12
C GLY A 61 -10.65 -11.68 -3.44
N HIS A 62 -10.07 -10.90 -2.52
CA HIS A 62 -9.82 -9.47 -2.73
C HIS A 62 -8.48 -9.23 -3.41
N HIS A 63 -8.37 -8.13 -4.11
CA HIS A 63 -7.18 -7.74 -4.87
C HIS A 63 -6.60 -6.40 -4.42
N LEU A 64 -5.34 -6.14 -4.81
CA LEU A 64 -4.62 -4.92 -4.48
C LEU A 64 -4.00 -4.32 -5.74
N ILE A 65 -4.17 -3.00 -5.92
CA ILE A 65 -3.33 -2.17 -6.78
C ILE A 65 -2.48 -1.27 -5.88
N THR A 66 -1.18 -1.23 -6.12
CA THR A 66 -0.24 -0.41 -5.34
C THR A 66 0.97 -0.01 -6.18
N ARG A 67 1.78 0.94 -5.68
CA ARG A 67 3.09 1.21 -6.28
C ARG A 67 4.10 0.14 -5.87
N ALA A 68 4.91 -0.28 -6.83
CA ALA A 68 6.12 -1.04 -6.58
C ALA A 68 7.32 -0.08 -6.44
N ARG A 69 8.34 -0.48 -5.69
CA ARG A 69 9.59 0.27 -5.62
C ARG A 69 10.41 0.02 -6.88
N ILE A 70 11.16 1.02 -7.35
CA ILE A 70 12.02 0.92 -8.54
C ILE A 70 13.02 -0.24 -8.49
N ASN A 71 13.50 -0.56 -7.28
CA ASN A 71 14.45 -1.66 -7.06
C ASN A 71 13.76 -3.00 -6.73
N THR A 72 12.45 -3.10 -6.92
CA THR A 72 11.71 -4.34 -6.73
C THR A 72 12.28 -5.43 -7.63
N VAL A 73 12.51 -6.59 -7.03
CA VAL A 73 12.98 -7.80 -7.71
C VAL A 73 11.81 -8.75 -7.91
N ALA A 74 11.67 -9.24 -9.13
CA ALA A 74 10.70 -10.25 -9.51
C ALA A 74 11.38 -11.34 -10.36
N TYR A 75 10.62 -12.36 -10.72
CA TYR A 75 11.14 -13.52 -11.44
C TYR A 75 10.18 -13.92 -12.55
N PHE A 76 10.72 -14.30 -13.69
CA PHE A 76 9.93 -15.04 -14.65
C PHE A 76 9.54 -16.40 -14.07
N PRO A 77 8.38 -16.97 -14.47
CA PRO A 77 8.10 -18.37 -14.18
C PRO A 77 9.24 -19.25 -14.70
N ALA A 78 9.59 -20.28 -13.94
CA ALA A 78 10.59 -21.23 -14.42
C ALA A 78 10.05 -22.03 -15.62
N SER A 79 10.88 -22.20 -16.63
CA SER A 79 10.57 -23.09 -17.74
C SER A 79 10.52 -24.53 -17.24
N ARG A 80 9.52 -25.29 -17.68
CA ARG A 80 9.46 -26.71 -17.37
C ARG A 80 10.63 -27.43 -18.08
N PRO A 81 11.46 -28.17 -17.34
CA PRO A 81 12.53 -28.93 -17.99
C PRO A 81 11.93 -30.01 -18.89
N SER A 82 12.55 -30.24 -20.06
CA SER A 82 12.14 -31.29 -21.00
C SER A 82 12.26 -32.71 -20.42
N LYS A 83 13.13 -32.91 -19.43
CA LYS A 83 13.30 -34.17 -18.71
C LYS A 83 13.03 -33.97 -17.22
N PRO A 84 12.30 -34.91 -16.57
CA PRO A 84 12.08 -34.87 -15.13
C PRO A 84 13.42 -34.90 -14.39
N ARG A 85 13.61 -33.98 -13.45
CA ARG A 85 14.78 -33.95 -12.55
C ARG A 85 14.37 -34.39 -11.16
N ARG A 86 15.30 -35.03 -10.42
CA ARG A 86 15.08 -35.38 -9.00
C ARG A 86 14.98 -34.10 -8.18
N GLY A 87 14.01 -34.06 -7.26
CA GLY A 87 13.84 -32.95 -6.32
C GLY A 87 12.60 -32.08 -6.64
N ARG A 88 12.43 -31.01 -5.83
CA ARG A 88 11.32 -30.06 -5.99
C ARG A 88 11.48 -29.27 -7.30
N PRO A 89 10.45 -29.20 -8.13
CA PRO A 89 10.51 -28.37 -9.34
C PRO A 89 10.84 -26.91 -9.04
N GLN A 90 11.69 -26.33 -9.87
CA GLN A 90 12.03 -24.91 -9.78
C GLN A 90 10.78 -24.08 -10.12
N VAL A 91 10.43 -23.15 -9.25
CA VAL A 91 9.28 -22.23 -9.43
C VAL A 91 9.74 -20.90 -10.04
N TYR A 92 10.87 -20.40 -9.62
CA TYR A 92 11.41 -19.08 -10.01
C TYR A 92 12.46 -19.27 -11.12
N GLY A 93 12.22 -18.65 -12.26
CA GLY A 93 13.15 -18.60 -13.39
C GLY A 93 14.12 -17.40 -13.29
N LYS A 94 14.36 -16.72 -14.43
CA LYS A 94 15.26 -15.57 -14.52
C LYS A 94 14.82 -14.45 -13.58
N LYS A 95 15.77 -13.99 -12.74
CA LYS A 95 15.61 -12.83 -11.87
C LYS A 95 15.69 -11.54 -12.68
N VAL A 96 14.78 -10.60 -12.41
CA VAL A 96 14.79 -9.25 -13.02
C VAL A 96 14.50 -8.19 -11.97
N ARG A 97 15.00 -6.98 -12.21
CA ARG A 97 14.66 -5.78 -11.44
C ARG A 97 13.73 -4.92 -12.27
N LEU A 98 12.75 -4.30 -11.67
CA LEU A 98 11.81 -3.43 -12.40
C LEU A 98 12.53 -2.27 -13.08
N ARG A 99 13.60 -1.74 -12.46
CA ARG A 99 14.43 -0.70 -13.06
C ARG A 99 15.01 -1.14 -14.40
N ASP A 100 15.58 -2.34 -14.44
CA ASP A 100 16.23 -2.85 -15.65
C ASP A 100 15.19 -3.03 -16.78
N LEU A 101 13.98 -3.46 -16.44
CA LEU A 101 12.86 -3.58 -17.36
C LEU A 101 12.38 -2.21 -17.89
N ALA A 102 12.54 -1.15 -17.09
CA ALA A 102 12.19 0.20 -17.50
C ALA A 102 13.16 0.78 -18.55
N GLU A 103 14.37 0.27 -18.64
CA GLU A 103 15.39 0.70 -19.61
C GLU A 103 15.19 0.08 -21.00
N GLU A 104 14.47 -1.04 -21.11
CA GLU A 104 14.20 -1.74 -22.37
C GLU A 104 13.08 -1.07 -23.17
N MET A 105 13.38 0.04 -23.84
CA MET A 105 12.40 0.89 -24.54
C MET A 105 11.59 0.18 -25.63
N SER A 106 12.18 -0.78 -26.31
CA SER A 106 11.51 -1.55 -27.39
C SER A 106 10.28 -2.33 -26.92
N GLN A 107 10.15 -2.54 -25.61
CA GLN A 107 9.04 -3.29 -25.01
C GLN A 107 7.88 -2.40 -24.55
N PHE A 108 8.00 -1.08 -24.73
CA PHE A 108 6.96 -0.15 -24.35
C PHE A 108 5.95 0.08 -25.48
N LYS A 109 4.69 0.11 -25.10
CA LYS A 109 3.58 0.54 -25.95
C LYS A 109 3.23 1.98 -25.65
N THR A 110 2.73 2.71 -26.64
CA THR A 110 2.27 4.10 -26.46
C THR A 110 0.76 4.16 -26.58
N ALA A 111 0.11 4.81 -25.63
CA ALA A 111 -1.34 5.02 -25.64
C ALA A 111 -1.71 6.41 -25.10
N PRO A 112 -2.94 6.90 -25.37
CA PRO A 112 -3.47 8.06 -24.68
C PRO A 112 -3.45 7.85 -23.16
N SER A 113 -3.14 8.90 -22.41
CA SER A 113 -3.18 8.86 -20.96
C SER A 113 -4.63 8.75 -20.45
N PRO A 114 -4.95 7.79 -19.60
CA PRO A 114 -6.30 7.69 -19.05
C PRO A 114 -6.55 8.64 -17.86
N ILE A 115 -5.57 9.46 -17.48
CA ILE A 115 -5.60 10.32 -16.30
C ILE A 115 -5.43 11.81 -16.61
N ASP A 116 -5.21 12.15 -17.86
CA ASP A 116 -5.04 13.51 -18.33
C ASP A 116 -6.12 13.84 -19.36
N ASP A 117 -6.70 15.04 -19.27
CA ASP A 117 -7.78 15.51 -20.17
C ASP A 117 -7.25 16.08 -21.50
N ASP A 118 -5.91 16.30 -21.58
CA ASP A 118 -5.23 16.72 -22.79
C ASP A 118 -4.79 15.49 -23.62
N ASN A 119 -4.40 15.69 -24.86
CA ASN A 119 -3.93 14.62 -25.73
C ASN A 119 -2.57 14.02 -25.30
N THR A 120 -2.28 14.06 -24.00
CA THR A 120 -1.05 13.49 -23.44
C THR A 120 -0.99 11.99 -23.71
N ARG A 121 0.15 11.54 -24.21
CA ARG A 121 0.44 10.12 -24.44
C ARG A 121 1.42 9.60 -23.41
N VAL A 122 1.15 8.41 -22.92
CA VAL A 122 2.04 7.69 -22.00
C VAL A 122 2.64 6.46 -22.69
N GLN A 123 3.86 6.14 -22.31
CA GLN A 123 4.47 4.87 -22.66
C GLN A 123 4.31 3.91 -21.50
N TYR A 124 3.88 2.69 -21.77
CA TYR A 124 3.70 1.69 -20.74
C TYR A 124 4.19 0.32 -21.17
N ARG A 125 4.65 -0.44 -20.19
CA ARG A 125 5.01 -1.86 -20.32
C ARG A 125 4.25 -2.65 -19.27
N CYS A 126 3.55 -3.70 -19.70
CA CYS A 126 2.84 -4.61 -18.83
C CYS A 126 3.54 -5.96 -18.83
N ILE A 127 3.77 -6.53 -17.66
CA ILE A 127 4.44 -7.83 -17.53
C ILE A 127 3.98 -8.55 -16.25
N ASP A 128 3.67 -9.84 -16.37
CA ASP A 128 3.28 -10.69 -15.27
C ASP A 128 4.50 -11.48 -14.78
N LEU A 129 4.90 -11.26 -13.53
CA LEU A 129 6.08 -11.86 -12.92
C LEU A 129 5.76 -12.48 -11.55
N LEU A 130 6.51 -13.51 -11.20
CA LEU A 130 6.47 -14.07 -9.85
C LEU A 130 7.13 -13.11 -8.86
N TRP A 131 6.36 -12.66 -7.89
CA TRP A 131 6.89 -11.84 -6.82
C TRP A 131 7.12 -12.68 -5.56
N ARG A 132 8.39 -12.84 -5.21
CA ARG A 132 8.82 -13.79 -4.17
C ARG A 132 8.17 -13.59 -2.80
N PRO A 133 7.93 -12.35 -2.31
CA PRO A 133 7.28 -12.16 -1.01
C PRO A 133 5.90 -12.79 -0.92
N VAL A 134 5.17 -12.87 -2.03
CA VAL A 134 3.82 -13.45 -2.10
C VAL A 134 3.83 -14.87 -2.66
N GLY A 135 4.85 -15.21 -3.47
CA GLY A 135 4.97 -16.51 -4.12
C GLY A 135 3.97 -16.74 -5.25
N LYS A 136 3.38 -15.67 -5.78
CA LYS A 136 2.37 -15.72 -6.86
C LYS A 136 2.75 -14.78 -8.00
N LEU A 137 2.14 -14.99 -9.17
CA LEU A 137 2.18 -14.03 -10.26
C LEU A 137 1.45 -12.76 -9.84
N VAL A 138 2.06 -11.63 -10.16
CA VAL A 138 1.48 -10.30 -10.04
C VAL A 138 1.78 -9.53 -11.32
N ARG A 139 0.87 -8.67 -11.71
CA ARG A 139 1.02 -7.80 -12.87
C ARG A 139 1.80 -6.55 -12.48
N PHE A 140 2.92 -6.30 -13.16
CA PHE A 140 3.65 -5.05 -13.07
C PHE A 140 3.34 -4.19 -14.29
N VAL A 141 3.03 -2.92 -14.05
CA VAL A 141 2.82 -1.92 -15.08
C VAL A 141 3.82 -0.80 -14.85
N ILE A 142 4.75 -0.67 -15.77
CA ILE A 142 5.75 0.42 -15.78
C ILE A 142 5.21 1.49 -16.72
N VAL A 143 4.96 2.68 -16.21
CA VAL A 143 4.41 3.79 -16.98
C VAL A 143 5.41 4.93 -16.99
N ARG A 144 5.69 5.46 -18.16
CA ARG A 144 6.47 6.68 -18.39
C ARG A 144 5.53 7.80 -18.85
N HIS A 145 5.39 8.77 -17.99
CA HIS A 145 4.62 9.97 -18.27
C HIS A 145 5.58 11.11 -18.64
N PRO A 146 5.31 11.89 -19.69
CA PRO A 146 6.24 12.92 -20.16
C PRO A 146 6.55 13.99 -19.10
N GLN A 147 5.57 14.35 -18.28
CA GLN A 147 5.72 15.39 -17.25
C GLN A 147 5.95 14.82 -15.84
N ARG A 148 5.38 13.63 -15.51
CA ARG A 148 5.39 13.05 -14.15
C ARG A 148 6.46 11.98 -13.95
N GLY A 149 7.24 11.67 -14.99
CA GLY A 149 8.32 10.68 -14.94
C GLY A 149 7.82 9.25 -14.93
N THR A 150 8.63 8.34 -14.40
CA THR A 150 8.35 6.90 -14.44
C THR A 150 7.76 6.42 -13.13
N ILE A 151 6.64 5.68 -13.21
CA ILE A 151 6.01 5.02 -12.08
C ILE A 151 5.95 3.51 -12.31
N PHE A 152 6.03 2.77 -11.22
CA PHE A 152 5.94 1.32 -11.19
C PHE A 152 4.70 0.92 -10.40
N LEU A 153 3.73 0.32 -11.06
CA LEU A 153 2.50 -0.17 -10.45
C LEU A 153 2.53 -1.69 -10.35
N MET A 154 1.85 -2.22 -9.37
CA MET A 154 1.67 -3.65 -9.17
C MET A 154 0.20 -3.93 -8.89
N ALA A 155 -0.37 -4.91 -9.58
CA ALA A 155 -1.70 -5.42 -9.35
C ALA A 155 -1.65 -6.92 -9.05
N THR A 156 -2.41 -7.37 -8.06
CA THR A 156 -2.53 -8.80 -7.75
C THR A 156 -3.53 -9.52 -8.65
N ASP A 157 -4.43 -8.78 -9.28
CA ASP A 157 -5.28 -9.28 -10.34
C ASP A 157 -4.56 -9.10 -11.68
N THR A 158 -4.18 -10.22 -12.30
CA THR A 158 -3.47 -10.25 -13.58
C THR A 158 -4.41 -10.18 -14.79
N THR A 159 -5.71 -10.05 -14.59
CA THR A 159 -6.69 -9.89 -15.68
C THR A 159 -6.93 -8.42 -16.03
N LEU A 160 -6.63 -7.50 -15.11
CA LEU A 160 -6.86 -6.08 -15.30
C LEU A 160 -6.03 -5.49 -16.45
N ASP A 161 -6.65 -4.64 -17.25
CA ASP A 161 -5.95 -3.88 -18.30
C ASP A 161 -4.92 -2.91 -17.67
N PRO A 162 -3.71 -2.76 -18.24
CA PRO A 162 -2.66 -1.92 -17.68
C PRO A 162 -3.01 -0.44 -17.59
N LEU A 163 -3.75 0.12 -18.53
CA LEU A 163 -4.20 1.52 -18.48
C LEU A 163 -5.32 1.70 -17.47
N HIS A 164 -6.16 0.70 -17.30
CA HIS A 164 -7.17 0.69 -16.24
C HIS A 164 -6.51 0.65 -14.85
N ILE A 165 -5.43 -0.12 -14.67
CA ILE A 165 -4.63 -0.11 -13.42
C ILE A 165 -4.09 1.31 -13.14
N LEU A 166 -3.59 2.00 -14.16
CA LEU A 166 -3.10 3.38 -14.03
C LEU A 166 -4.22 4.33 -13.62
N MET A 167 -5.38 4.25 -14.27
CA MET A 167 -6.57 5.05 -13.97
C MET A 167 -7.05 4.82 -12.54
N LEU A 168 -7.23 3.57 -12.13
CA LEU A 168 -7.67 3.22 -10.78
C LEU A 168 -6.66 3.71 -9.72
N TYR A 169 -5.36 3.56 -9.99
CA TYR A 169 -4.34 4.05 -9.06
C TYR A 169 -4.37 5.58 -8.92
N SER A 170 -4.70 6.31 -9.96
CA SER A 170 -4.79 7.78 -9.90
C SER A 170 -5.85 8.25 -8.89
N HIS A 171 -6.91 7.48 -8.70
CA HIS A 171 -7.97 7.79 -7.73
C HIS A 171 -7.48 7.77 -6.27
N ARG A 172 -6.34 7.15 -5.97
CA ARG A 172 -5.73 7.20 -4.63
C ARG A 172 -5.52 8.62 -4.14
N PHE A 173 -5.16 9.53 -5.04
CA PHE A 173 -4.93 10.94 -4.69
C PHE A 173 -6.18 11.63 -4.12
N LYS A 174 -7.39 11.15 -4.45
CA LYS A 174 -8.65 11.69 -3.90
C LYS A 174 -8.72 11.59 -2.37
N ILE A 175 -8.02 10.61 -1.76
CA ILE A 175 -7.94 10.49 -0.29
C ILE A 175 -7.19 11.68 0.28
N GLU A 176 -6.07 12.08 -0.32
CA GLU A 176 -5.27 13.24 0.14
C GLU A 176 -6.06 14.54 -0.01
N VAL A 177 -6.79 14.68 -1.12
CA VAL A 177 -7.71 15.83 -1.32
C VAL A 177 -8.83 15.81 -0.29
N GLY A 178 -9.41 14.64 0.00
CA GLY A 178 -10.43 14.48 1.04
C GLY A 178 -9.94 14.89 2.42
N PHE A 179 -8.73 14.48 2.82
CA PHE A 179 -8.11 14.93 4.06
C PHE A 179 -7.87 16.43 4.07
N LYS A 180 -7.34 17.00 2.98
CA LYS A 180 -7.13 18.44 2.86
C LYS A 180 -8.46 19.21 3.01
N GLN A 181 -9.51 18.75 2.36
CA GLN A 181 -10.84 19.36 2.49
C GLN A 181 -11.39 19.23 3.91
N ALA A 182 -11.26 18.06 4.55
CA ALA A 182 -11.68 17.88 5.94
C ALA A 182 -10.97 18.85 6.88
N LEU A 183 -9.67 19.07 6.68
CA LEU A 183 -8.90 20.01 7.49
C LEU A 183 -9.31 21.48 7.27
N HIS A 184 -9.56 21.88 6.02
CA HIS A 184 -9.84 23.26 5.67
C HIS A 184 -11.32 23.64 5.75
N VAL A 185 -12.22 22.72 5.37
CA VAL A 185 -13.67 23.00 5.28
C VAL A 185 -14.39 22.60 6.55
N LEU A 186 -14.08 21.41 7.10
CA LEU A 186 -14.71 20.93 8.34
C LEU A 186 -14.05 21.48 9.60
N GLY A 187 -12.97 22.26 9.45
CA GLY A 187 -12.28 22.88 10.58
C GLY A 187 -11.66 21.89 11.56
N SER A 188 -11.18 20.72 11.07
CA SER A 188 -10.55 19.72 11.94
C SER A 188 -9.35 20.27 12.72
N TYR A 189 -8.76 21.39 12.26
CA TYR A 189 -7.77 22.16 13.00
C TYR A 189 -8.36 23.31 13.85
N ALA A 190 -9.65 23.57 13.77
CA ALA A 190 -10.26 24.65 14.56
C ALA A 190 -10.40 24.28 16.04
N TYR A 191 -10.36 23.00 16.34
CA TYR A 191 -10.36 22.50 17.71
C TYR A 191 -8.94 22.37 18.23
N HIS A 192 -8.35 23.50 18.63
CA HIS A 192 -7.10 23.51 19.36
C HIS A 192 -7.37 23.41 20.86
N PHE A 193 -7.13 22.23 21.42
CA PHE A 193 -7.10 22.08 22.87
C PHE A 193 -5.70 22.42 23.36
N TRP A 194 -5.54 23.59 23.97
CA TRP A 194 -4.31 23.96 24.65
C TRP A 194 -4.28 23.30 26.03
N MET A 195 -3.38 22.37 26.23
CA MET A 195 -3.13 21.79 27.55
C MET A 195 -1.97 22.54 28.21
N LEU A 196 -2.20 23.12 29.38
CA LEU A 196 -1.20 23.94 30.10
C LEU A 196 0.09 23.17 30.42
N ASP A 197 0.04 21.84 30.58
CA ASP A 197 1.14 21.00 31.05
C ASP A 197 1.65 20.00 30.01
N MET A 198 1.67 20.37 28.72
CA MET A 198 2.28 19.51 27.72
C MET A 198 3.80 19.64 27.74
N THR A 199 4.47 18.65 28.30
CA THR A 199 5.90 18.49 28.05
C THR A 199 6.09 18.04 26.58
N PRO A 200 6.75 18.82 25.72
CA PRO A 200 6.93 18.44 24.32
C PRO A 200 7.76 17.16 24.25
N ILE A 201 7.20 16.16 23.60
CA ILE A 201 7.91 14.90 23.31
C ILE A 201 8.70 15.17 22.03
N ARG A 202 10.03 15.05 22.11
CA ARG A 202 10.90 15.20 20.91
C ARG A 202 10.50 14.17 19.87
N ALA A 203 10.33 14.60 18.62
CA ALA A 203 10.15 13.69 17.50
C ALA A 203 11.27 12.64 17.52
N ARG A 204 10.91 11.37 17.46
CA ARG A 204 11.82 10.20 17.56
C ARG A 204 12.41 9.93 18.96
N SER A 205 11.90 10.50 20.01
CA SER A 205 12.33 10.20 21.39
C SER A 205 11.71 8.90 21.91
N GLY A 206 11.79 7.83 21.18
CA GLY A 206 11.59 6.45 21.71
C GLY A 206 10.49 6.29 22.75
N ASN A 207 9.25 6.74 22.47
CA ASN A 207 8.08 6.46 23.32
C ASN A 207 7.78 4.96 23.48
N GLN A 208 8.62 4.13 22.90
CA GLN A 208 8.54 2.68 22.90
C GLN A 208 8.60 2.06 24.31
N HIS A 209 9.04 2.83 25.28
CA HIS A 209 9.18 2.37 26.67
C HIS A 209 8.14 2.94 27.65
N LEU A 210 7.10 3.63 27.17
CA LEU A 210 6.05 4.14 28.03
C LEU A 210 5.30 3.04 28.80
N HIS A 211 5.25 1.84 28.24
CA HIS A 211 4.69 0.68 28.92
C HIS A 211 5.47 0.27 30.18
N MET A 212 6.73 0.68 30.32
CA MET A 212 7.57 0.47 31.50
C MET A 212 7.37 1.56 32.57
N LYS A 213 6.65 2.63 32.26
CA LYS A 213 6.34 3.69 33.21
C LYS A 213 5.16 3.29 34.09
N ASP A 214 5.04 3.94 35.24
CA ASP A 214 3.93 3.71 36.17
C ASP A 214 2.57 4.03 35.51
N ASP A 215 1.50 3.49 36.11
CA ASP A 215 0.16 3.60 35.55
C ASP A 215 -0.34 5.04 35.54
N LEU A 216 0.03 5.86 36.53
CA LEU A 216 -0.35 7.26 36.59
C LEU A 216 0.24 8.04 35.42
N TYR A 217 1.53 7.86 35.13
CA TYR A 217 2.21 8.48 34.01
C TYR A 217 1.59 8.05 32.68
N ARG A 218 1.33 6.75 32.52
CA ARG A 218 0.67 6.22 31.32
C ARG A 218 -0.72 6.80 31.10
N GLN A 219 -1.51 6.94 32.15
CA GLN A 219 -2.84 7.55 32.10
C GLN A 219 -2.76 9.04 31.70
N GLN A 220 -1.81 9.80 32.24
CA GLN A 220 -1.61 11.19 31.86
C GLN A 220 -1.23 11.34 30.40
N VAL A 221 -0.31 10.52 29.89
CA VAL A 221 0.07 10.54 28.47
C VAL A 221 -1.11 10.13 27.58
N ARG A 222 -1.89 9.12 28.00
CA ARG A 222 -3.08 8.67 27.28
C ARG A 222 -4.14 9.80 27.18
N ARG A 223 -4.41 10.50 28.27
CA ARG A 223 -5.32 11.66 28.27
C ARG A 223 -4.84 12.75 27.32
N LYS A 224 -3.54 13.06 27.37
CA LYS A 224 -2.92 14.06 26.46
C LYS A 224 -3.06 13.64 25.01
N MET A 225 -2.81 12.38 24.66
CA MET A 225 -2.93 11.89 23.29
C MET A 225 -4.38 11.83 22.80
N ASN A 226 -5.33 11.45 23.67
CA ASN A 226 -6.75 11.45 23.29
C ASN A 226 -7.26 12.85 22.97
N ALA A 227 -6.74 13.89 23.66
CA ALA A 227 -7.05 15.28 23.32
C ALA A 227 -6.51 15.72 21.97
N TYR A 228 -5.49 15.07 21.41
CA TYR A 228 -5.01 15.30 20.04
C TYR A 228 -5.83 14.62 18.94
N HIS A 229 -6.67 13.67 19.31
CA HIS A 229 -7.43 12.86 18.35
C HIS A 229 -8.91 13.23 18.30
N LEU A 230 -9.34 14.15 19.14
CA LEU A 230 -10.68 14.76 19.11
C LEU A 230 -10.67 16.03 18.28
#